data_bcde99f40c9d0e5e04e0ed1f0b23c74f
#
_entry.id   bcde99f40c9d0e5e04e0ed1f0b23c74f
#
_cell.length_a   1.000
_cell.length_b   1.000
_cell.length_c   1.000
_cell.angle_alpha   90.00
_cell.angle_beta   90.00
_cell.angle_gamma   90.00
#
_symmetry.space_group_name_H-M   'P 1'
#
loop_
_entity.id
_entity.type
_entity.pdbx_description
1 polymer ?
#
loop_
_entity_poly.entity_id
_entity_poly.type
_entity_poly.pdbx_seq_one_letter_code
_entity_poly.pdbx_strand_id
1 'polypeptide(L)'
;MDTFECITTKLEVREFSEQNVSSDIRSKILEAARLTGTGMNTQHWRFILIEKKENLKRLADDSTSGSWVAGANFAIIILTNPKYGFHMIDAGRVLQNMQLAAWNYGVGSGLFTGIKQEQLKSDFGIPNELSLTVIAGFGYPARKLVGKRKNRLSLNELVYYEKYGNPLGNLIG
;
A
#
# COMPACT_ATOMS: atom_id res chain seq x y z
N MET A 1 11.82 6.20 -13.33
CA MET A 1 12.76 6.09 -12.17
C MET A 1 13.24 4.65 -12.10
N ASP A 2 14.46 4.41 -11.66
CA ASP A 2 14.85 3.05 -11.29
C ASP A 2 14.24 2.62 -9.95
N THR A 3 14.39 1.35 -9.59
CA THR A 3 13.77 0.80 -8.38
C THR A 3 14.26 1.47 -7.10
N PHE A 4 15.58 1.73 -7.01
CA PHE A 4 16.17 2.32 -5.82
C PHE A 4 15.76 3.78 -5.67
N GLU A 5 15.67 4.52 -6.77
CA GLU A 5 15.15 5.88 -6.81
C GLU A 5 13.69 5.92 -6.32
N CYS A 6 12.84 5.00 -6.76
CA CYS A 6 11.48 4.89 -6.24
C CYS A 6 11.46 4.64 -4.73
N ILE A 7 12.30 3.73 -4.22
CA ILE A 7 12.37 3.42 -2.79
C ILE A 7 12.83 4.63 -1.98
N THR A 8 13.82 5.37 -2.46
CA THR A 8 14.40 6.51 -1.74
C THR A 8 13.52 7.76 -1.75
N THR A 9 12.71 7.94 -2.78
CA THR A 9 11.89 9.15 -2.98
C THR A 9 10.41 8.99 -2.63
N LYS A 10 9.87 7.76 -2.62
CA LYS A 10 8.45 7.50 -2.34
C LYS A 10 8.04 8.04 -0.97
N LEU A 11 6.97 8.83 -0.96
CA LEU A 11 6.33 9.37 0.23
C LEU A 11 4.90 8.84 0.39
N GLU A 12 4.38 8.84 1.63
CA GLU A 12 2.96 8.64 1.88
C GLU A 12 2.20 9.92 1.48
N VAL A 13 1.14 9.76 0.67
CA VAL A 13 0.29 10.83 0.17
C VAL A 13 -1.14 10.61 0.64
N ARG A 14 -1.74 11.64 1.23
CA ARG A 14 -3.12 11.62 1.74
C ARG A 14 -3.95 12.82 1.27
N GLU A 15 -3.34 13.71 0.47
CA GLU A 15 -4.00 14.85 -0.16
C GLU A 15 -3.78 14.72 -1.67
N PHE A 16 -4.85 14.59 -2.42
CA PHE A 16 -4.81 14.32 -3.86
C PHE A 16 -5.41 15.47 -4.65
N SER A 17 -4.91 15.67 -5.86
CA SER A 17 -5.51 16.56 -6.84
C SER A 17 -6.71 15.90 -7.52
N GLU A 18 -7.51 16.68 -8.22
CA GLU A 18 -8.63 16.18 -9.01
C GLU A 18 -8.21 15.53 -10.34
N GLN A 19 -6.92 15.54 -10.67
CA GLN A 19 -6.41 14.95 -11.89
C GLN A 19 -6.65 13.43 -11.88
N ASN A 20 -7.30 12.93 -12.93
CA ASN A 20 -7.57 11.50 -13.07
C ASN A 20 -6.30 10.71 -13.39
N VAL A 21 -6.11 9.60 -12.69
CA VAL A 21 -5.11 8.60 -13.05
C VAL A 21 -5.65 7.78 -14.23
N SER A 22 -4.87 7.69 -15.31
CA SER A 22 -5.31 6.96 -16.51
C SER A 22 -5.52 5.47 -16.25
N SER A 23 -6.39 4.83 -17.05
CA SER A 23 -6.62 3.39 -16.99
C SER A 23 -5.34 2.58 -17.17
N ASP A 24 -4.43 3.04 -18.03
CA ASP A 24 -3.14 2.37 -18.28
C ASP A 24 -2.25 2.35 -17.02
N ILE A 25 -2.20 3.48 -16.29
CA ILE A 25 -1.43 3.54 -15.04
C ILE A 25 -2.08 2.66 -13.97
N ARG A 26 -3.42 2.70 -13.84
CA ARG A 26 -4.14 1.81 -12.91
C ARG A 26 -3.88 0.33 -13.23
N SER A 27 -3.93 -0.03 -14.51
CA SER A 27 -3.61 -1.40 -14.97
C SER A 27 -2.18 -1.81 -14.59
N LYS A 28 -1.19 -0.93 -14.73
CA LYS A 28 0.19 -1.21 -14.33
C LYS A 28 0.34 -1.39 -12.82
N ILE A 29 -0.40 -0.64 -12.01
CA ILE A 29 -0.42 -0.79 -10.56
C ILE A 29 -1.03 -2.15 -10.16
N LEU A 30 -2.15 -2.54 -10.80
CA LEU A 30 -2.78 -3.84 -10.57
C LEU A 30 -1.90 -5.00 -11.08
N GLU A 31 -1.20 -4.80 -12.19
CA GLU A 31 -0.25 -5.79 -12.71
C GLU A 31 0.95 -5.98 -11.76
N ALA A 32 1.46 -4.92 -11.16
CA ALA A 32 2.47 -5.02 -10.11
C ALA A 32 1.98 -5.85 -8.90
N ALA A 33 0.68 -5.73 -8.57
CA ALA A 33 0.07 -6.59 -7.56
C ALA A 33 0.03 -8.06 -8.01
N ARG A 34 -0.44 -8.33 -9.22
CA ARG A 34 -0.55 -9.68 -9.78
C ARG A 34 0.80 -10.40 -9.86
N LEU A 35 1.85 -9.68 -10.22
CA LEU A 35 3.20 -10.22 -10.36
C LEU A 35 3.94 -10.40 -9.03
N THR A 36 3.39 -9.91 -7.93
CA THR A 36 4.01 -10.11 -6.61
C THR A 36 3.93 -11.57 -6.19
N GLY A 37 5.04 -12.13 -5.72
CA GLY A 37 5.08 -13.52 -5.23
C GLY A 37 4.37 -13.69 -3.89
N THR A 38 3.72 -14.84 -3.69
CA THR A 38 3.12 -15.27 -2.41
C THR A 38 3.85 -16.47 -1.83
N GLY A 39 3.70 -16.69 -0.53
CA GLY A 39 4.18 -17.92 0.09
C GLY A 39 3.63 -19.15 -0.64
N MET A 40 4.48 -20.11 -0.99
CA MET A 40 4.16 -21.33 -1.75
C MET A 40 3.36 -21.08 -3.05
N ASN A 41 3.43 -19.87 -3.62
CA ASN A 41 2.66 -19.45 -4.79
C ASN A 41 1.13 -19.66 -4.64
N THR A 42 0.60 -19.47 -3.43
CA THR A 42 -0.81 -19.71 -3.12
C THR A 42 -1.77 -18.73 -3.78
N GLN A 43 -1.30 -17.52 -4.13
CA GLN A 43 -2.07 -16.44 -4.76
C GLN A 43 -3.44 -16.22 -4.08
N HIS A 44 -3.43 -16.27 -2.75
CA HIS A 44 -4.63 -16.31 -1.88
C HIS A 44 -5.31 -14.96 -1.69
N TRP A 45 -4.74 -13.88 -2.23
CA TRP A 45 -5.32 -12.53 -2.16
C TRP A 45 -6.41 -12.28 -3.20
N ARG A 46 -7.25 -11.28 -2.90
CA ARG A 46 -8.18 -10.66 -3.84
C ARG A 46 -8.11 -9.15 -3.67
N PHE A 47 -8.41 -8.43 -4.73
CA PHE A 47 -8.38 -6.97 -4.74
C PHE A 47 -9.73 -6.44 -5.19
N ILE A 48 -10.23 -5.38 -4.51
CA ILE A 48 -11.39 -4.65 -4.97
C ILE A 48 -10.93 -3.25 -5.36
N LEU A 49 -11.09 -2.90 -6.63
CA LEU A 49 -10.83 -1.56 -7.14
C LEU A 49 -12.06 -0.69 -6.91
N ILE A 50 -11.88 0.42 -6.22
CA ILE A 50 -12.90 1.40 -5.87
C ILE A 50 -12.59 2.72 -6.57
N GLU A 51 -13.50 3.19 -7.45
CA GLU A 51 -13.34 4.44 -8.21
C GLU A 51 -14.51 5.41 -7.99
N LYS A 52 -15.71 4.88 -7.65
CA LYS A 52 -16.88 5.72 -7.45
C LYS A 52 -16.76 6.55 -6.20
N LYS A 53 -17.03 7.85 -6.29
CA LYS A 53 -16.90 8.81 -5.17
C LYS A 53 -17.74 8.40 -3.96
N GLU A 54 -18.95 7.88 -4.17
CA GLU A 54 -19.80 7.36 -3.10
C GLU A 54 -19.16 6.20 -2.34
N ASN A 55 -18.45 5.31 -3.04
CA ASN A 55 -17.76 4.18 -2.41
C ASN A 55 -16.45 4.61 -1.72
N LEU A 56 -15.71 5.57 -2.29
CA LEU A 56 -14.55 6.16 -1.61
C LEU A 56 -14.98 6.87 -0.31
N LYS A 57 -16.12 7.59 -0.34
CA LYS A 57 -16.68 8.18 0.86
C LYS A 57 -17.08 7.11 1.88
N ARG A 58 -17.70 6.02 1.47
CA ARG A 58 -18.06 4.90 2.35
C ARG A 58 -16.83 4.29 3.02
N LEU A 59 -15.73 4.07 2.26
CA LEU A 59 -14.45 3.63 2.84
C LEU A 59 -13.94 4.61 3.92
N ALA A 60 -14.09 5.90 3.71
CA ALA A 60 -13.70 6.93 4.68
C ALA A 60 -14.56 6.90 5.94
N ASP A 61 -15.88 6.80 5.80
CA ASP A 61 -16.87 6.78 6.89
C ASP A 61 -16.70 5.51 7.77
N ASP A 62 -16.31 4.39 7.16
CA ASP A 62 -16.11 3.10 7.84
C ASP A 62 -14.66 2.82 8.23
N SER A 63 -13.87 3.87 8.34
CA SER A 63 -12.50 3.81 8.85
C SER A 63 -12.34 4.64 10.12
N THR A 64 -11.34 4.30 10.94
CA THR A 64 -10.90 5.09 12.10
C THR A 64 -9.67 5.96 11.80
N SER A 65 -9.01 5.74 10.66
CA SER A 65 -7.77 6.44 10.29
C SER A 65 -7.65 6.75 8.79
N GLY A 66 -8.69 6.45 8.01
CA GLY A 66 -8.69 6.53 6.54
C GLY A 66 -9.61 7.61 5.96
N SER A 67 -10.10 8.58 6.73
CA SER A 67 -11.05 9.61 6.26
C SER A 67 -10.57 10.36 5.00
N TRP A 68 -9.27 10.50 4.81
CA TRP A 68 -8.64 11.13 3.66
C TRP A 68 -8.86 10.36 2.34
N VAL A 69 -9.25 9.06 2.38
CA VAL A 69 -9.45 8.24 1.17
C VAL A 69 -10.63 8.73 0.33
N ALA A 70 -11.57 9.46 0.91
CA ALA A 70 -12.67 10.12 0.18
C ALA A 70 -12.16 11.05 -0.93
N GLY A 71 -10.97 11.65 -0.75
CA GLY A 71 -10.33 12.52 -1.73
C GLY A 71 -9.41 11.80 -2.73
N ALA A 72 -9.25 10.48 -2.63
CA ALA A 72 -8.42 9.73 -3.57
C ALA A 72 -9.08 9.64 -4.96
N ASN A 73 -8.25 9.43 -5.98
CA ASN A 73 -8.76 9.18 -7.34
C ASN A 73 -9.35 7.75 -7.44
N PHE A 74 -8.70 6.80 -6.79
CA PHE A 74 -9.21 5.45 -6.60
C PHE A 74 -8.60 4.82 -5.34
N ALA A 75 -9.19 3.74 -4.87
CA ALA A 75 -8.65 2.94 -3.77
C ALA A 75 -8.63 1.46 -4.13
N ILE A 76 -7.77 0.71 -3.46
CA ILE A 76 -7.70 -0.76 -3.59
C ILE A 76 -7.85 -1.35 -2.19
N ILE A 77 -8.87 -2.19 -2.02
CA ILE A 77 -9.02 -3.04 -0.83
C ILE A 77 -8.21 -4.30 -1.07
N ILE A 78 -7.30 -4.62 -0.16
CA ILE A 78 -6.48 -5.84 -0.21
C ILE A 78 -7.09 -6.86 0.75
N LEU A 79 -7.58 -7.95 0.18
CA LEU A 79 -8.14 -9.09 0.89
C LEU A 79 -7.15 -10.24 0.89
N THR A 80 -7.01 -10.93 2.01
CA THR A 80 -6.15 -12.10 2.14
C THR A 80 -6.87 -13.24 2.83
N ASN A 81 -6.40 -14.48 2.67
CA ASN A 81 -6.96 -15.62 3.35
C ASN A 81 -6.14 -15.96 4.61
N PRO A 82 -6.71 -15.74 5.82
CA PRO A 82 -5.99 -15.91 7.08
C PRO A 82 -5.65 -17.37 7.43
N LYS A 83 -6.14 -18.37 6.67
CA LYS A 83 -5.71 -19.76 6.84
C LYS A 83 -4.22 -19.95 6.55
N TYR A 84 -3.60 -19.03 5.81
CA TYR A 84 -2.15 -19.04 5.54
C TYR A 84 -1.45 -18.13 6.55
N GLY A 85 -0.61 -18.68 7.43
CA GLY A 85 0.08 -17.91 8.47
C GLY A 85 0.95 -16.75 7.97
N PHE A 86 1.31 -16.74 6.69
CA PHE A 86 2.09 -15.69 6.04
C PHE A 86 1.23 -14.63 5.31
N HIS A 87 -0.10 -14.68 5.41
CA HIS A 87 -1.00 -13.81 4.64
C HIS A 87 -0.74 -12.29 4.86
N MET A 88 -0.37 -11.89 6.06
CA MET A 88 -0.04 -10.50 6.37
C MET A 88 1.29 -10.06 5.74
N ILE A 89 2.27 -10.97 5.68
CA ILE A 89 3.56 -10.71 5.01
C ILE A 89 3.31 -10.48 3.51
N ASP A 90 2.52 -11.35 2.89
CA ASP A 90 2.17 -11.22 1.48
C ASP A 90 1.38 -9.93 1.21
N ALA A 91 0.45 -9.53 2.10
CA ALA A 91 -0.25 -8.25 2.00
C ALA A 91 0.71 -7.04 2.00
N GLY A 92 1.72 -7.05 2.87
CA GLY A 92 2.74 -6.00 2.90
C GLY A 92 3.57 -5.95 1.62
N ARG A 93 3.94 -7.12 1.07
CA ARG A 93 4.70 -7.23 -0.19
C ARG A 93 3.92 -6.67 -1.37
N VAL A 94 2.68 -7.09 -1.55
CA VAL A 94 1.85 -6.64 -2.67
C VAL A 94 1.53 -5.15 -2.58
N LEU A 95 1.21 -4.66 -1.39
CA LEU A 95 1.00 -3.23 -1.15
C LEU A 95 2.23 -2.41 -1.56
N GLN A 96 3.41 -2.79 -1.10
CA GLN A 96 4.65 -2.07 -1.42
C GLN A 96 4.93 -2.05 -2.92
N ASN A 97 4.72 -3.16 -3.63
CA ASN A 97 4.89 -3.21 -5.09
C ASN A 97 3.91 -2.28 -5.82
N MET A 98 2.64 -2.27 -5.43
CA MET A 98 1.65 -1.32 -5.99
C MET A 98 2.05 0.13 -5.74
N GLN A 99 2.51 0.45 -4.53
CA GLN A 99 2.91 1.81 -4.17
C GLN A 99 4.16 2.28 -4.93
N LEU A 100 5.15 1.42 -5.14
CA LEU A 100 6.34 1.74 -5.95
C LEU A 100 5.99 1.88 -7.43
N ALA A 101 5.15 0.99 -7.96
CA ALA A 101 4.67 1.10 -9.34
C ALA A 101 3.91 2.41 -9.55
N ALA A 102 3.00 2.79 -8.64
CA ALA A 102 2.30 4.06 -8.68
C ALA A 102 3.26 5.27 -8.67
N TRP A 103 4.21 5.25 -7.74
CA TRP A 103 5.19 6.32 -7.57
C TRP A 103 6.06 6.54 -8.81
N ASN A 104 6.43 5.47 -9.51
CA ASN A 104 7.17 5.54 -10.77
C ASN A 104 6.44 6.35 -11.85
N TYR A 105 5.11 6.42 -11.80
CA TYR A 105 4.26 7.21 -12.71
C TYR A 105 3.78 8.53 -12.09
N GLY A 106 4.39 8.99 -10.99
CA GLY A 106 4.01 10.23 -10.30
C GLY A 106 2.71 10.13 -9.51
N VAL A 107 2.12 8.94 -9.37
CA VAL A 107 0.92 8.71 -8.57
C VAL A 107 1.32 8.44 -7.13
N GLY A 108 0.86 9.31 -6.22
CA GLY A 108 1.02 9.14 -4.80
C GLY A 108 0.06 8.11 -4.23
N SER A 109 0.39 7.58 -3.06
CA SER A 109 -0.47 6.64 -2.35
C SER A 109 -0.33 6.78 -0.84
N GLY A 110 -1.41 6.49 -0.14
CA GLY A 110 -1.44 6.31 1.31
C GLY A 110 -2.15 5.01 1.65
N LEU A 111 -1.94 4.51 2.87
CA LEU A 111 -2.60 3.30 3.36
C LEU A 111 -3.23 3.54 4.74
N PHE A 112 -4.19 2.69 5.09
CA PHE A 112 -4.73 2.60 6.44
C PHE A 112 -5.21 1.19 6.76
N THR A 113 -5.20 0.86 8.06
CA THR A 113 -5.62 -0.42 8.62
C THR A 113 -6.70 -0.26 9.71
N GLY A 114 -7.00 0.97 10.10
CA GLY A 114 -8.08 1.27 11.01
C GLY A 114 -9.44 1.15 10.31
N ILE A 115 -10.00 -0.07 10.29
CA ILE A 115 -11.11 -0.49 9.45
C ILE A 115 -12.20 -1.10 10.32
N LYS A 116 -13.45 -0.69 10.11
CA LYS A 116 -14.65 -1.34 10.68
C LYS A 116 -14.98 -2.56 9.83
N GLN A 117 -14.34 -3.67 10.11
CA GLN A 117 -14.31 -4.86 9.24
C GLN A 117 -15.70 -5.38 8.86
N GLU A 118 -16.59 -5.56 9.84
CA GLU A 118 -17.91 -6.14 9.61
C GLU A 118 -18.76 -5.26 8.69
N GLN A 119 -18.71 -3.94 8.91
CA GLN A 119 -19.46 -2.98 8.08
C GLN A 119 -18.96 -3.00 6.64
N LEU A 120 -17.64 -2.90 6.44
CA LEU A 120 -17.07 -2.91 5.09
C LEU A 120 -17.24 -4.25 4.38
N LYS A 121 -17.18 -5.37 5.10
CA LYS A 121 -17.49 -6.68 4.50
C LYS A 121 -18.92 -6.73 3.98
N SER A 122 -19.88 -6.25 4.77
CA SER A 122 -21.27 -6.17 4.36
C SER A 122 -21.47 -5.26 3.13
N ASP A 123 -20.86 -4.06 3.17
CA ASP A 123 -21.06 -3.03 2.15
C ASP A 123 -20.44 -3.40 0.79
N PHE A 124 -19.36 -4.14 0.80
CA PHE A 124 -18.64 -4.55 -0.43
C PHE A 124 -18.79 -6.03 -0.77
N GLY A 125 -19.69 -6.76 -0.08
CA GLY A 125 -19.98 -8.17 -0.36
C GLY A 125 -18.75 -9.09 -0.15
N ILE A 126 -17.92 -8.78 0.83
CA ILE A 126 -16.68 -9.53 1.09
C ILE A 126 -16.99 -10.78 1.90
N PRO A 127 -16.59 -11.97 1.42
CA PRO A 127 -16.80 -13.22 2.14
C PRO A 127 -16.13 -13.25 3.52
N ASN A 128 -16.79 -13.87 4.51
CA ASN A 128 -16.31 -13.89 5.89
C ASN A 128 -14.95 -14.58 6.07
N GLU A 129 -14.64 -15.55 5.23
CA GLU A 129 -13.35 -16.27 5.22
C GLU A 129 -12.16 -15.43 4.75
N LEU A 130 -12.40 -14.27 4.13
CA LEU A 130 -11.35 -13.34 3.75
C LEU A 130 -11.16 -12.25 4.82
N SER A 131 -9.92 -11.93 5.10
CA SER A 131 -9.52 -10.81 5.93
C SER A 131 -9.36 -9.56 5.06
N LEU A 132 -10.01 -8.47 5.45
CA LEU A 132 -9.77 -7.15 4.91
C LEU A 132 -8.50 -6.61 5.59
N THR A 133 -7.36 -6.71 4.91
CA THR A 133 -6.05 -6.56 5.55
C THR A 133 -5.59 -5.11 5.58
N VAL A 134 -5.72 -4.41 4.45
CA VAL A 134 -5.31 -3.02 4.30
C VAL A 134 -6.04 -2.37 3.13
N ILE A 135 -6.28 -1.08 3.23
CA ILE A 135 -6.83 -0.26 2.13
C ILE A 135 -5.77 0.77 1.73
N ALA A 136 -5.54 0.89 0.42
CA ALA A 136 -4.64 1.88 -0.15
C ALA A 136 -5.42 2.83 -1.07
N GLY A 137 -5.26 4.13 -0.86
CA GLY A 137 -5.79 5.18 -1.73
C GLY A 137 -4.68 5.73 -2.63
N PHE A 138 -5.03 6.07 -3.87
CA PHE A 138 -4.11 6.51 -4.92
C PHE A 138 -4.64 7.77 -5.60
N GLY A 139 -3.72 8.61 -6.08
CA GLY A 139 -4.02 9.81 -6.84
C GLY A 139 -2.77 10.66 -7.06
N TYR A 140 -2.83 11.64 -7.93
CA TYR A 140 -1.75 12.60 -8.03
C TYR A 140 -1.73 13.49 -6.78
N PRO A 141 -0.54 13.77 -6.21
CA PRO A 141 -0.46 14.66 -5.05
C PRO A 141 -1.07 16.04 -5.32
N ALA A 142 -1.83 16.59 -4.36
CA ALA A 142 -2.45 17.91 -4.48
C ALA A 142 -1.42 19.06 -4.58
N ARG A 143 -0.22 18.82 -4.06
CA ARG A 143 0.90 19.77 -4.08
C ARG A 143 2.21 19.07 -4.45
N LYS A 144 3.15 19.82 -5.01
CA LYS A 144 4.49 19.30 -5.28
C LYS A 144 5.11 18.81 -3.99
N LEU A 145 5.41 17.52 -3.93
CA LEU A 145 6.12 16.93 -2.80
C LEU A 145 7.60 17.28 -2.93
N VAL A 146 8.09 18.08 -1.99
CA VAL A 146 9.50 18.43 -1.89
C VAL A 146 10.03 17.82 -0.60
N GLY A 147 10.98 16.92 -0.71
CA GLY A 147 11.67 16.44 0.48
C GLY A 147 12.29 15.05 0.34
N LYS A 148 13.41 14.89 1.00
CA LYS A 148 14.02 13.58 1.27
C LYS A 148 13.25 12.92 2.42
N ARG A 149 13.19 11.58 2.46
CA ARG A 149 12.74 10.83 3.64
C ARG A 149 13.50 11.34 4.88
N LYS A 150 12.74 11.77 5.88
CA LYS A 150 13.30 12.24 7.16
C LYS A 150 13.25 11.11 8.19
N ASN A 151 14.10 11.22 9.19
CA ASN A 151 14.06 10.39 10.40
C ASN A 151 14.09 8.88 10.11
N ARG A 152 15.14 8.42 9.44
CA ARG A 152 15.48 7.00 9.37
C ARG A 152 16.72 6.75 10.24
N LEU A 153 16.63 5.71 11.05
CA LEU A 153 17.78 5.21 11.80
C LEU A 153 18.90 4.84 10.82
N SER A 154 20.12 4.96 11.26
CA SER A 154 21.28 4.53 10.49
C SER A 154 21.32 3.01 10.34
N LEU A 155 22.04 2.51 9.35
CA LEU A 155 22.23 1.07 9.19
C LEU A 155 22.84 0.42 10.43
N ASN A 156 23.78 1.11 11.10
CA ASN A 156 24.42 0.60 12.31
C ASN A 156 23.46 0.46 13.50
N GLU A 157 22.33 1.19 13.51
CA GLU A 157 21.28 1.03 14.52
C GLU A 157 20.27 -0.09 14.17
N LEU A 158 20.20 -0.50 12.91
CA LEU A 158 19.17 -1.43 12.42
C LEU A 158 19.73 -2.81 12.13
N VAL A 159 21.02 -2.93 11.85
CA VAL A 159 21.62 -4.17 11.35
C VAL A 159 22.68 -4.67 12.30
N TYR A 160 22.60 -5.93 12.66
CA TYR A 160 23.57 -6.66 13.45
C TYR A 160 24.26 -7.72 12.59
N TYR A 161 25.55 -7.94 12.84
CA TYR A 161 26.33 -8.92 12.12
C TYR A 161 26.18 -10.32 12.77
N GLU A 162 25.64 -11.26 12.04
CA GLU A 162 25.40 -12.67 12.39
C GLU A 162 24.54 -12.92 13.63
N LYS A 163 24.66 -12.11 14.69
CA LYS A 163 23.91 -12.26 15.96
C LYS A 163 23.38 -10.91 16.42
N TYR A 164 22.17 -10.93 17.00
CA TYR A 164 21.62 -9.73 17.62
C TYR A 164 22.57 -9.17 18.69
N GLY A 165 22.80 -7.87 18.63
CA GLY A 165 23.72 -7.15 19.52
C GLY A 165 25.15 -7.03 18.98
N ASN A 166 25.55 -7.77 17.95
CA ASN A 166 26.86 -7.60 17.33
C ASN A 166 26.80 -6.42 16.34
N PRO A 167 27.60 -5.36 16.55
CA PRO A 167 27.59 -4.20 15.64
C PRO A 167 27.97 -4.59 14.21
N LEU A 168 27.31 -3.96 13.22
CA LEU A 168 27.67 -4.11 11.81
C LEU A 168 29.10 -3.65 11.51
N GLY A 169 29.57 -2.60 12.21
CA GLY A 169 30.92 -2.05 12.03
C GLY A 169 31.15 -1.51 10.61
N ASN A 170 32.37 -1.67 10.10
CA ASN A 170 32.78 -1.21 8.77
C ASN A 170 32.60 -2.28 7.68
N LEU A 171 31.74 -3.26 7.89
CA LEU A 171 31.49 -4.35 6.92
C LEU A 171 30.72 -3.89 5.68
N ILE A 172 30.10 -2.71 5.74
CA ILE A 172 29.44 -2.07 4.59
C ILE A 172 30.02 -0.67 4.48
N GLY A 173 30.67 -0.38 3.35
CA GLY A 173 31.26 0.92 3.01
C GLY A 173 30.21 1.96 2.65
#